data_98fa48290be2d850ab26acc16846c53f
#
_entry.id   98fa48290be2d850ab26acc16846c53f
#
_cell.length_a   1.000
_cell.length_b   1.000
_cell.length_c   1.000
_cell.angle_alpha   90.00
_cell.angle_beta   90.00
_cell.angle_gamma   90.00
#
_symmetry.space_group_name_H-M   'P 1'
#
loop_
_entity.id
_entity.type
_entity.pdbx_description
1 polymer ?
#
loop_
_entity_poly.entity_id
_entity_poly.type
_entity_poly.pdbx_seq_one_letter_code
_entity_poly.pdbx_strand_id
1 'polypeptide(L)'
;MYKFTKDCMTGIESIDKEHEQLFKIINEAQALLEEQAVDVKTVKSIVAHLVDYAAEHFAHEESYMESINDPELMRQKKEHTDFANKVKSVDFDNMTDEESRKELAELVKFLAKWLYHHILGSDIMIGKLEPVVHKTQDSKKAENVSTSKKGMFEFTDEYKTDIDFVDAEHKKLFEIIERTYEVINDYYLHDKYDHIVS
;
A
#
# COMPACT_ATOMS: atom_id res chain seq x y z
N MET A 1 -11.29 15.74 7.18
CA MET A 1 -10.62 14.88 8.17
C MET A 1 -10.67 13.45 7.68
N TYR A 2 -9.53 12.82 7.51
CA TYR A 2 -9.37 11.45 6.98
C TYR A 2 -9.65 10.43 8.08
N LYS A 3 -10.27 9.29 7.75
CA LYS A 3 -10.69 8.30 8.76
C LYS A 3 -10.10 6.92 8.44
N PHE A 4 -9.50 6.31 9.44
CA PHE A 4 -9.20 4.88 9.41
C PHE A 4 -10.51 4.11 9.67
N THR A 5 -10.96 3.36 8.69
CA THR A 5 -12.22 2.61 8.75
C THR A 5 -11.97 1.11 8.78
N LYS A 6 -13.00 0.33 9.06
CA LYS A 6 -12.90 -1.15 9.08
C LYS A 6 -12.39 -1.73 7.76
N ASP A 7 -12.62 -1.03 6.67
CA ASP A 7 -12.19 -1.47 5.33
C ASP A 7 -10.67 -1.34 5.13
N CYS A 8 -10.03 -0.50 5.94
CA CYS A 8 -8.57 -0.33 5.94
C CYS A 8 -7.84 -1.33 6.86
N MET A 9 -8.57 -2.23 7.54
CA MET A 9 -7.95 -3.19 8.45
C MET A 9 -7.32 -4.36 7.70
N THR A 10 -6.05 -4.57 7.93
CA THR A 10 -5.31 -5.75 7.44
C THR A 10 -5.70 -7.01 8.21
N GLY A 11 -6.14 -6.86 9.47
CA GLY A 11 -6.34 -7.91 10.45
C GLY A 11 -5.08 -8.24 11.25
N ILE A 12 -3.98 -7.52 11.03
CA ILE A 12 -2.72 -7.61 11.78
C ILE A 12 -2.71 -6.44 12.77
N GLU A 13 -2.98 -6.71 14.04
CA GLU A 13 -3.26 -5.68 15.06
C GLU A 13 -2.15 -4.61 15.18
N SER A 14 -0.88 -4.99 15.04
CA SER A 14 0.24 -4.04 15.09
C SER A 14 0.22 -3.08 13.91
N ILE A 15 0.04 -3.59 12.69
CA ILE A 15 -0.03 -2.81 11.45
C ILE A 15 -1.27 -1.91 11.47
N ASP A 16 -2.43 -2.43 11.84
CA ASP A 16 -3.67 -1.66 11.92
C ASP A 16 -3.56 -0.46 12.89
N LYS A 17 -2.87 -0.61 14.03
CA LYS A 17 -2.60 0.49 14.96
C LYS A 17 -1.66 1.55 14.36
N GLU A 18 -0.67 1.12 13.61
CA GLU A 18 0.26 2.03 12.95
C GLU A 18 -0.42 2.80 11.81
N HIS A 19 -1.29 2.14 11.04
CA HIS A 19 -2.14 2.81 10.07
C HIS A 19 -3.04 3.88 10.72
N GLU A 20 -3.72 3.54 11.81
CA GLU A 20 -4.52 4.51 12.56
C GLU A 20 -3.71 5.73 12.99
N GLN A 21 -2.46 5.52 13.41
CA GLN A 21 -1.57 6.61 13.80
C GLN A 21 -1.12 7.46 12.59
N LEU A 22 -0.86 6.85 11.43
CA LEU A 22 -0.57 7.59 10.20
C LEU A 22 -1.74 8.52 9.82
N PHE A 23 -2.98 8.04 9.91
CA PHE A 23 -4.16 8.88 9.70
C PHE A 23 -4.24 10.04 10.69
N LYS A 24 -3.86 9.84 11.96
CA LYS A 24 -3.82 10.91 12.96
C LYS A 24 -2.81 11.98 12.59
N ILE A 25 -1.58 11.60 12.21
CA ILE A 25 -0.52 12.54 11.81
C ILE A 25 -0.93 13.34 10.57
N ILE A 26 -1.56 12.69 9.57
CA ILE A 26 -2.09 13.37 8.38
C ILE A 26 -3.18 14.38 8.77
N ASN A 27 -4.06 14.02 9.72
CA ASN A 27 -5.09 14.94 10.21
C ASN A 27 -4.52 16.09 11.02
N GLU A 28 -3.46 15.90 11.78
CA GLU A 28 -2.71 16.97 12.46
C GLU A 28 -2.13 17.94 11.43
N ALA A 29 -1.49 17.43 10.38
CA ALA A 29 -1.01 18.25 9.28
C ALA A 29 -2.15 19.00 8.55
N GLN A 30 -3.31 18.37 8.37
CA GLN A 30 -4.50 19.02 7.81
C GLN A 30 -5.01 20.13 8.73
N ALA A 31 -5.02 19.93 10.06
CA ALA A 31 -5.48 20.92 11.02
C ALA A 31 -4.59 22.17 11.01
N LEU A 32 -3.28 22.03 10.82
CA LEU A 32 -2.38 23.19 10.68
C LEU A 32 -2.78 24.10 9.52
N LEU A 33 -3.36 23.57 8.45
CA LEU A 33 -3.81 24.35 7.30
C LEU A 33 -5.01 25.26 7.63
N GLU A 34 -5.76 24.95 8.68
CA GLU A 34 -6.91 25.74 9.15
C GLU A 34 -6.48 26.90 10.08
N GLU A 35 -5.25 26.88 10.58
CA GLU A 35 -4.71 27.97 11.41
C GLU A 35 -4.41 29.21 10.57
N GLN A 36 -4.58 30.39 11.17
CA GLN A 36 -4.39 31.68 10.47
C GLN A 36 -2.94 31.96 10.12
N ALA A 37 -1.99 31.46 10.92
CA ALA A 37 -0.55 31.63 10.69
C ALA A 37 0.19 30.37 11.08
N VAL A 38 0.79 29.72 10.08
CA VAL A 38 1.66 28.56 10.25
C VAL A 38 3.02 28.91 9.66
N ASP A 39 4.07 28.85 10.47
CA ASP A 39 5.42 29.11 10.03
C ASP A 39 6.07 27.88 9.36
N VAL A 40 7.08 28.11 8.50
CA VAL A 40 7.84 27.05 7.80
C VAL A 40 8.41 26.02 8.78
N LYS A 41 8.85 26.45 9.98
CA LYS A 41 9.44 25.56 10.98
C LYS A 41 8.42 24.54 11.50
N THR A 42 7.19 24.97 11.74
CA THR A 42 6.09 24.09 12.14
C THR A 42 5.73 23.11 11.04
N VAL A 43 5.67 23.57 9.78
CA VAL A 43 5.45 22.69 8.60
C VAL A 43 6.53 21.63 8.51
N LYS A 44 7.80 22.03 8.60
CA LYS A 44 8.94 21.09 8.56
C LYS A 44 8.87 20.06 9.69
N SER A 45 8.48 20.47 10.90
CA SER A 45 8.37 19.57 12.04
C SER A 45 7.32 18.49 11.85
N ILE A 46 6.12 18.83 11.36
CA ILE A 46 5.07 17.84 11.13
C ILE A 46 5.42 16.89 9.95
N VAL A 47 6.04 17.41 8.89
CA VAL A 47 6.49 16.59 7.77
C VAL A 47 7.61 15.63 8.21
N ALA A 48 8.58 16.10 9.01
CA ALA A 48 9.62 15.24 9.55
C ALA A 48 9.02 14.12 10.42
N HIS A 49 8.09 14.45 11.33
CA HIS A 49 7.41 13.46 12.16
C HIS A 49 6.69 12.40 11.31
N LEU A 50 6.01 12.82 10.24
CA LEU A 50 5.34 11.89 9.33
C LEU A 50 6.33 10.97 8.61
N VAL A 51 7.44 11.52 8.11
CA VAL A 51 8.49 10.75 7.42
C VAL A 51 9.10 9.70 8.35
N ASP A 52 9.44 10.10 9.58
CA ASP A 52 10.05 9.20 10.57
C ASP A 52 9.07 8.08 10.94
N TYR A 53 7.81 8.43 11.22
CA TYR A 53 6.80 7.44 11.56
C TYR A 53 6.50 6.48 10.40
N ALA A 54 6.38 6.99 9.17
CA ALA A 54 6.18 6.15 7.99
C ALA A 54 7.36 5.20 7.75
N ALA A 55 8.59 5.66 7.99
CA ALA A 55 9.78 4.80 7.85
C ALA A 55 9.80 3.66 8.88
N GLU A 56 9.39 3.92 10.13
CA GLU A 56 9.27 2.88 11.15
C GLU A 56 8.17 1.87 10.80
N HIS A 57 7.02 2.37 10.38
CA HIS A 57 5.89 1.55 9.96
C HIS A 57 6.26 0.63 8.79
N PHE A 58 6.83 1.17 7.72
CA PHE A 58 7.27 0.38 6.56
C PHE A 58 8.30 -0.70 6.95
N ALA A 59 9.23 -0.38 7.86
CA ALA A 59 10.19 -1.35 8.34
C ALA A 59 9.51 -2.50 9.11
N HIS A 60 8.48 -2.22 9.89
CA HIS A 60 7.71 -3.24 10.61
C HIS A 60 6.92 -4.13 9.66
N GLU A 61 6.24 -3.55 8.66
CA GLU A 61 5.52 -4.32 7.64
C GLU A 61 6.46 -5.23 6.84
N GLU A 62 7.55 -4.66 6.33
CA GLU A 62 8.55 -5.40 5.56
C GLU A 62 9.16 -6.55 6.38
N SER A 63 9.43 -6.31 7.66
CA SER A 63 9.93 -7.35 8.58
C SER A 63 8.90 -8.45 8.80
N TYR A 64 7.62 -8.08 8.96
CA TYR A 64 6.54 -9.05 9.08
C TYR A 64 6.38 -9.87 7.80
N MET A 65 6.33 -9.21 6.63
CA MET A 65 6.24 -9.87 5.34
C MET A 65 7.41 -10.82 5.08
N GLU A 66 8.63 -10.42 5.47
CA GLU A 66 9.82 -11.26 5.37
C GLU A 66 9.68 -12.51 6.26
N SER A 67 9.16 -12.36 7.47
CA SER A 67 8.97 -13.46 8.42
C SER A 67 8.01 -14.55 7.93
N ILE A 68 7.03 -14.16 7.10
CA ILE A 68 6.04 -15.08 6.51
C ILE A 68 6.38 -15.48 5.08
N ASN A 69 7.51 -15.02 4.53
CA ASN A 69 7.90 -15.19 3.12
C ASN A 69 6.83 -14.69 2.15
N ASP A 70 6.27 -13.49 2.40
CA ASP A 70 5.23 -12.90 1.57
C ASP A 70 5.77 -12.64 0.15
N PRO A 71 5.10 -13.12 -0.91
CA PRO A 71 5.58 -12.97 -2.29
C PRO A 71 5.60 -11.52 -2.78
N GLU A 72 4.81 -10.63 -2.14
CA GLU A 72 4.70 -9.23 -2.54
C GLU A 72 5.72 -8.30 -1.84
N LEU A 73 6.58 -8.83 -0.98
CA LEU A 73 7.57 -8.06 -0.22
C LEU A 73 8.38 -7.09 -1.10
N MET A 74 8.87 -7.56 -2.25
CA MET A 74 9.69 -6.71 -3.13
C MET A 74 8.89 -5.57 -3.76
N ARG A 75 7.61 -5.80 -4.06
CA ARG A 75 6.71 -4.77 -4.56
C ARG A 75 6.43 -3.73 -3.47
N GLN A 76 6.12 -4.17 -2.25
CA GLN A 76 5.91 -3.29 -1.10
C GLN A 76 7.15 -2.41 -0.85
N LYS A 77 8.34 -2.98 -0.79
CA LYS A 77 9.60 -2.23 -0.63
C LYS A 77 9.78 -1.14 -1.68
N LYS A 78 9.38 -1.42 -2.93
CA LYS A 78 9.43 -0.43 -4.00
C LYS A 78 8.42 0.70 -3.77
N GLU A 79 7.18 0.38 -3.42
CA GLU A 79 6.13 1.37 -3.15
C GLU A 79 6.52 2.28 -1.99
N HIS A 80 7.05 1.73 -0.89
CA HIS A 80 7.58 2.47 0.27
C HIS A 80 8.73 3.40 -0.11
N THR A 81 9.66 2.91 -0.92
CA THR A 81 10.79 3.71 -1.43
C THR A 81 10.30 4.86 -2.30
N ASP A 82 9.37 4.61 -3.21
CA ASP A 82 8.82 5.63 -4.10
C ASP A 82 8.07 6.71 -3.29
N PHE A 83 7.30 6.32 -2.27
CA PHE A 83 6.67 7.23 -1.32
C PHE A 83 7.70 8.11 -0.59
N ALA A 84 8.71 7.48 0.03
CA ALA A 84 9.72 8.20 0.78
C ALA A 84 10.48 9.21 -0.11
N ASN A 85 10.80 8.83 -1.34
CA ASN A 85 11.45 9.70 -2.31
C ASN A 85 10.55 10.89 -2.68
N LYS A 86 9.26 10.66 -2.87
CA LYS A 86 8.30 11.73 -3.18
C LYS A 86 8.21 12.75 -2.04
N VAL A 87 8.09 12.29 -0.79
CA VAL A 87 8.01 13.20 0.37
C VAL A 87 9.32 13.96 0.56
N LYS A 88 10.47 13.29 0.45
CA LYS A 88 11.80 13.92 0.57
C LYS A 88 12.12 14.89 -0.56
N SER A 89 11.44 14.80 -1.70
CA SER A 89 11.65 15.72 -2.82
C SER A 89 11.13 17.14 -2.57
N VAL A 90 10.34 17.33 -1.52
CA VAL A 90 9.79 18.65 -1.15
C VAL A 90 10.83 19.39 -0.31
N ASP A 91 11.33 20.50 -0.85
CA ASP A 91 12.32 21.36 -0.17
C ASP A 91 11.62 22.59 0.42
N PHE A 92 11.44 22.58 1.74
CA PHE A 92 10.86 23.70 2.49
C PHE A 92 11.89 24.77 2.89
N ASP A 93 13.21 24.57 2.64
CA ASP A 93 14.25 25.44 3.19
C ASP A 93 14.25 26.85 2.61
N ASN A 94 13.78 26.98 1.34
CA ASN A 94 13.76 28.24 0.63
C ASN A 94 12.35 28.80 0.42
N MET A 95 11.35 28.26 1.13
CA MET A 95 9.94 28.68 1.01
C MET A 95 9.58 29.76 2.04
N THR A 96 8.73 30.69 1.62
CA THR A 96 8.01 31.58 2.56
C THR A 96 6.94 30.78 3.33
N ASP A 97 6.38 31.37 4.39
CA ASP A 97 5.31 30.75 5.17
C ASP A 97 4.08 30.42 4.30
N GLU A 98 3.73 31.32 3.36
CA GLU A 98 2.62 31.10 2.43
C GLU A 98 2.90 29.96 1.43
N GLU A 99 4.09 29.92 0.86
CA GLU A 99 4.50 28.85 -0.05
C GLU A 99 4.56 27.49 0.67
N SER A 100 5.12 27.45 1.88
CA SER A 100 5.20 26.22 2.67
C SER A 100 3.83 25.69 3.06
N ARG A 101 2.88 26.58 3.38
CA ARG A 101 1.49 26.22 3.67
C ARG A 101 0.80 25.63 2.44
N LYS A 102 1.00 26.23 1.27
CA LYS A 102 0.46 25.71 0.00
C LYS A 102 1.04 24.34 -0.33
N GLU A 103 2.36 24.18 -0.21
CA GLU A 103 3.03 22.91 -0.45
C GLU A 103 2.59 21.83 0.55
N LEU A 104 2.40 22.19 1.83
CA LEU A 104 1.84 21.28 2.83
C LEU A 104 0.44 20.81 2.43
N ALA A 105 -0.41 21.70 1.90
CA ALA A 105 -1.76 21.33 1.47
C ALA A 105 -1.74 20.29 0.34
N GLU A 106 -0.85 20.45 -0.65
CA GLU A 106 -0.69 19.48 -1.73
C GLU A 106 -0.08 18.16 -1.20
N LEU A 107 0.89 18.26 -0.30
CA LEU A 107 1.49 17.10 0.33
C LEU A 107 0.46 16.29 1.14
N VAL A 108 -0.37 16.93 1.95
CA VAL A 108 -1.44 16.27 2.74
C VAL A 108 -2.42 15.52 1.83
N LYS A 109 -2.84 16.12 0.72
CA LYS A 109 -3.69 15.45 -0.28
C LYS A 109 -3.01 14.22 -0.88
N PHE A 110 -1.75 14.37 -1.26
CA PHE A 110 -0.95 13.26 -1.78
C PHE A 110 -0.84 12.12 -0.76
N LEU A 111 -0.46 12.45 0.49
CA LEU A 111 -0.28 11.48 1.56
C LEU A 111 -1.55 10.69 1.87
N ALA A 112 -2.67 11.39 2.01
CA ALA A 112 -3.96 10.75 2.29
C ALA A 112 -4.37 9.82 1.14
N LYS A 113 -4.27 10.30 -0.10
CA LYS A 113 -4.61 9.50 -1.28
C LYS A 113 -3.69 8.29 -1.41
N TRP A 114 -2.38 8.48 -1.25
CA TRP A 114 -1.42 7.40 -1.35
C TRP A 114 -1.67 6.34 -0.25
N LEU A 115 -1.84 6.76 1.01
CA LEU A 115 -2.06 5.86 2.13
C LEU A 115 -3.31 4.99 1.92
N TYR A 116 -4.43 5.58 1.49
CA TYR A 116 -5.62 4.79 1.18
C TYR A 116 -5.39 3.79 0.06
N HIS A 117 -4.74 4.21 -1.03
CA HIS A 117 -4.45 3.30 -2.15
C HIS A 117 -3.53 2.17 -1.73
N HIS A 118 -2.50 2.49 -0.92
CA HIS A 118 -1.53 1.52 -0.45
C HIS A 118 -2.18 0.50 0.48
N ILE A 119 -2.91 0.95 1.50
CA ILE A 119 -3.61 0.05 2.42
C ILE A 119 -4.60 -0.85 1.67
N LEU A 120 -5.49 -0.26 0.86
CA LEU A 120 -6.55 -1.01 0.17
C LEU A 120 -6.05 -1.89 -0.99
N GLY A 121 -4.93 -1.55 -1.61
CA GLY A 121 -4.36 -2.26 -2.74
C GLY A 121 -3.24 -3.22 -2.39
N SER A 122 -2.53 -2.96 -1.30
CA SER A 122 -1.32 -3.68 -0.94
C SER A 122 -1.41 -4.31 0.45
N ASP A 123 -1.57 -3.50 1.51
CA ASP A 123 -1.40 -3.98 2.88
C ASP A 123 -2.49 -4.95 3.34
N ILE A 124 -3.75 -4.76 2.90
CA ILE A 124 -4.83 -5.70 3.21
C ILE A 124 -4.56 -7.11 2.67
N MET A 125 -3.61 -7.28 1.77
CA MET A 125 -3.23 -8.57 1.20
C MET A 125 -2.05 -9.23 1.90
N ILE A 126 -1.38 -8.53 2.81
CA ILE A 126 -0.25 -9.09 3.58
C ILE A 126 -0.69 -10.39 4.28
N GLY A 127 0.04 -11.45 4.04
CA GLY A 127 -0.24 -12.78 4.59
C GLY A 127 -1.45 -13.52 4.03
N LYS A 128 -2.11 -12.97 2.99
CA LYS A 128 -3.25 -13.62 2.32
C LYS A 128 -2.86 -14.38 1.05
N LEU A 129 -1.68 -14.13 0.54
CA LEU A 129 -1.12 -14.85 -0.61
C LEU A 129 -0.22 -15.98 -0.10
N GLU A 130 -0.31 -17.14 -0.74
CA GLU A 130 0.57 -18.25 -0.39
C GLU A 130 2.01 -17.95 -0.81
N PRO A 131 3.01 -18.28 0.04
CA PRO A 131 4.41 -18.12 -0.31
C PRO A 131 4.76 -18.91 -1.57
N VAL A 132 5.51 -18.29 -2.49
CA VAL A 132 6.04 -18.99 -3.66
C VAL A 132 7.07 -20.01 -3.19
N VAL A 133 6.67 -21.26 -3.04
CA VAL A 133 7.60 -22.36 -2.76
C VAL A 133 8.41 -22.64 -4.04
N HIS A 134 9.62 -22.12 -4.10
CA HIS A 134 10.58 -22.62 -5.05
C HIS A 134 10.89 -24.08 -4.75
N LYS A 135 10.17 -24.99 -5.39
CA LYS A 135 10.48 -26.42 -5.36
C LYS A 135 11.78 -26.59 -6.11
N THR A 136 12.90 -26.71 -5.39
CA THR A 136 14.06 -27.45 -5.89
C THR A 136 13.56 -28.81 -6.32
N GLN A 137 13.85 -29.16 -7.57
CA GLN A 137 13.48 -30.45 -8.17
C GLN A 137 13.96 -31.59 -7.29
N ASP A 138 13.04 -32.24 -6.60
CA ASP A 138 13.15 -33.67 -6.36
C ASP A 138 11.74 -34.29 -6.38
N SER A 139 11.69 -35.23 -7.26
CA SER A 139 10.57 -35.95 -7.81
C SER A 139 9.62 -36.60 -6.79
N LYS A 140 8.37 -36.59 -7.14
CA LYS A 140 7.36 -37.65 -7.18
C LYS A 140 6.08 -37.42 -6.41
N LYS A 141 5.02 -37.49 -7.24
CA LYS A 141 3.63 -37.93 -6.96
C LYS A 141 2.79 -37.03 -6.05
N ALA A 142 1.95 -36.31 -6.65
CA ALA A 142 0.60 -36.51 -7.20
C ALA A 142 -0.51 -36.61 -6.16
N GLU A 143 -1.51 -36.04 -6.55
CA GLU A 143 -2.93 -36.26 -6.34
C GLU A 143 -3.64 -35.35 -5.36
N ASN A 144 -4.36 -34.50 -6.03
CA ASN A 144 -5.79 -34.27 -5.90
C ASN A 144 -6.33 -33.21 -4.95
N VAL A 145 -6.92 -32.28 -5.68
CA VAL A 145 -8.24 -31.68 -5.48
C VAL A 145 -8.31 -30.54 -4.50
N SER A 146 -8.21 -29.37 -5.09
CA SER A 146 -8.90 -28.20 -4.56
C SER A 146 -9.86 -27.69 -5.64
N THR A 147 -11.15 -27.75 -5.36
CA THR A 147 -12.19 -27.08 -6.13
C THR A 147 -12.08 -25.59 -5.90
N SER A 148 -11.21 -24.93 -6.66
CA SER A 148 -11.18 -23.48 -6.70
C SER A 148 -12.35 -22.96 -7.53
N LYS A 149 -13.04 -21.93 -7.06
CA LYS A 149 -13.96 -21.12 -7.86
C LYS A 149 -13.20 -20.68 -9.11
N LYS A 150 -13.72 -21.02 -10.28
CA LYS A 150 -13.15 -20.63 -11.57
C LYS A 150 -13.16 -19.12 -11.67
N GLY A 151 -11.99 -18.49 -11.64
CA GLY A 151 -11.82 -17.04 -11.80
C GLY A 151 -12.13 -16.60 -13.23
N MET A 152 -12.39 -15.31 -13.44
CA MET A 152 -12.67 -14.77 -14.77
C MET A 152 -11.42 -14.70 -15.64
N PHE A 153 -10.23 -14.57 -15.02
CA PHE A 153 -8.92 -14.51 -15.70
C PHE A 153 -8.05 -15.66 -15.22
N GLU A 154 -8.32 -16.88 -15.71
CA GLU A 154 -7.54 -18.07 -15.36
C GLU A 154 -6.42 -18.29 -16.38
N PHE A 155 -5.19 -18.51 -15.91
CA PHE A 155 -4.07 -18.92 -16.77
C PHE A 155 -4.29 -20.37 -17.23
N THR A 156 -4.74 -20.54 -18.48
CA THR A 156 -5.02 -21.84 -19.09
C THR A 156 -3.87 -22.32 -19.96
N ASP A 157 -3.94 -23.57 -20.40
CA ASP A 157 -2.94 -24.16 -21.30
C ASP A 157 -2.76 -23.40 -22.62
N GLU A 158 -3.75 -22.61 -23.03
CA GLU A 158 -3.69 -21.76 -24.23
C GLU A 158 -2.69 -20.59 -24.09
N TYR A 159 -2.34 -20.21 -22.86
CA TYR A 159 -1.39 -19.12 -22.58
C TYR A 159 0.01 -19.63 -22.26
N LYS A 160 0.23 -20.95 -22.30
CA LYS A 160 1.56 -21.54 -22.08
C LYS A 160 2.49 -21.28 -23.26
N THR A 161 3.72 -20.91 -22.92
CA THR A 161 4.80 -20.71 -23.88
C THR A 161 5.74 -21.91 -23.94
N ASP A 162 5.53 -22.94 -23.10
CA ASP A 162 6.41 -24.10 -22.89
C ASP A 162 7.83 -23.71 -22.37
N ILE A 163 7.94 -22.51 -21.81
CA ILE A 163 9.13 -22.03 -21.11
C ILE A 163 8.75 -21.86 -19.66
N ASP A 164 9.13 -22.78 -18.78
CA ASP A 164 8.71 -22.86 -17.39
C ASP A 164 8.79 -21.52 -16.63
N PHE A 165 9.88 -20.77 -16.82
CA PHE A 165 10.07 -19.48 -16.19
C PHE A 165 9.04 -18.43 -16.68
N VAL A 166 8.81 -18.38 -18.00
CA VAL A 166 7.86 -17.44 -18.63
C VAL A 166 6.44 -17.77 -18.21
N ASP A 167 6.10 -19.05 -18.19
CA ASP A 167 4.76 -19.53 -17.81
C ASP A 167 4.48 -19.24 -16.33
N ALA A 168 5.49 -19.35 -15.46
CA ALA A 168 5.37 -18.96 -14.06
C ALA A 168 5.11 -17.46 -13.87
N GLU A 169 5.79 -16.61 -14.64
CA GLU A 169 5.58 -15.16 -14.62
C GLU A 169 4.21 -14.77 -15.22
N HIS A 170 3.81 -15.43 -16.32
CA HIS A 170 2.49 -15.22 -16.91
C HIS A 170 1.37 -15.62 -15.94
N LYS A 171 1.51 -16.74 -15.24
CA LYS A 171 0.53 -17.16 -14.23
C LYS A 171 0.37 -16.12 -13.13
N LYS A 172 1.48 -15.57 -12.62
CA LYS A 172 1.43 -14.46 -11.65
C LYS A 172 0.74 -13.23 -12.21
N LEU A 173 0.98 -12.89 -13.47
CA LEU A 173 0.33 -11.76 -14.12
C LEU A 173 -1.18 -11.95 -14.19
N PHE A 174 -1.66 -13.16 -14.53
CA PHE A 174 -3.09 -13.49 -14.53
C PHE A 174 -3.69 -13.41 -13.12
N GLU A 175 -3.00 -13.86 -12.10
CA GLU A 175 -3.40 -13.74 -10.70
C GLU A 175 -3.52 -12.27 -10.26
N ILE A 176 -2.58 -11.42 -10.68
CA ILE A 176 -2.62 -9.97 -10.43
C ILE A 176 -3.80 -9.32 -11.17
N ILE A 177 -4.05 -9.70 -12.43
CA ILE A 177 -5.18 -9.18 -13.22
C ILE A 177 -6.51 -9.57 -12.57
N GLU A 178 -6.69 -10.82 -12.15
CA GLU A 178 -7.89 -11.30 -11.47
C GLU A 178 -8.12 -10.51 -10.17
N ARG A 179 -7.09 -10.38 -9.36
CA ARG A 179 -7.13 -9.62 -8.13
C ARG A 179 -7.44 -8.14 -8.37
N THR A 180 -6.82 -7.53 -9.40
CA THR A 180 -7.09 -6.13 -9.77
C THR A 180 -8.53 -5.97 -10.24
N TYR A 181 -9.04 -6.93 -11.00
CA TYR A 181 -10.43 -6.94 -11.45
C TYR A 181 -11.42 -7.08 -10.28
N GLU A 182 -11.15 -7.97 -9.32
CA GLU A 182 -11.94 -8.12 -8.10
C GLU A 182 -11.97 -6.82 -7.29
N VAL A 183 -10.81 -6.16 -7.13
CA VAL A 183 -10.69 -4.87 -6.43
C VAL A 183 -11.44 -3.75 -7.16
N ILE A 184 -11.38 -3.72 -8.49
CA ILE A 184 -12.08 -2.70 -9.31
C ILE A 184 -13.59 -2.95 -9.33
N ASN A 185 -14.01 -4.20 -9.42
CA ASN A 185 -15.43 -4.59 -9.43
C ASN A 185 -16.04 -4.66 -8.03
N ASP A 186 -15.24 -4.72 -6.99
CA ASP A 186 -15.77 -4.52 -5.66
C ASP A 186 -16.24 -3.06 -5.57
N TYR A 187 -17.54 -2.92 -5.81
CA TYR A 187 -18.31 -1.66 -5.87
C TYR A 187 -18.03 -0.70 -4.70
N TYR A 188 -17.35 -1.22 -3.70
CA TYR A 188 -16.92 -0.50 -2.50
C TYR A 188 -15.77 0.49 -2.72
N LEU A 189 -14.98 0.41 -3.76
CA LEU A 189 -13.88 1.36 -3.94
C LEU A 189 -14.39 2.75 -4.36
N HIS A 190 -15.43 2.81 -5.19
CA HIS A 190 -16.00 4.09 -5.63
C HIS A 190 -16.83 4.73 -4.53
N ASP A 191 -17.66 3.95 -3.84
CA ASP A 191 -18.51 4.42 -2.72
C ASP A 191 -17.66 4.81 -1.50
N LYS A 192 -16.54 4.13 -1.26
CA LYS A 192 -15.61 4.43 -0.17
C LYS A 192 -14.86 5.76 -0.37
N TYR A 193 -14.52 6.12 -1.61
CA TYR A 193 -13.89 7.41 -1.90
C TYR A 193 -14.82 8.58 -1.63
N ASP A 194 -16.08 8.48 -2.00
CA ASP A 194 -17.07 9.54 -1.81
C ASP A 194 -17.41 9.76 -0.34
N HIS A 195 -17.37 8.71 0.49
CA HIS A 195 -17.59 8.80 1.94
C HIS A 195 -16.35 9.25 2.74
N ILE A 196 -15.16 9.20 2.15
CA ILE A 196 -13.89 9.52 2.82
C ILE A 196 -13.48 10.97 2.53
N VAL A 197 -13.89 11.53 1.40
CA VAL A 197 -13.53 12.89 0.92
C VAL A 197 -14.66 13.91 1.14
N SER A 198 -15.85 13.48 1.57
CA SER A 198 -16.96 14.34 2.00
C SER A 198 -16.95 14.56 3.51
#